data_591d7824a3f14404275ebce7ae75e817
#
_entry.id   591d7824a3f14404275ebce7ae75e817
#
_cell.length_a   1.000
_cell.length_b   1.000
_cell.length_c   1.000
_cell.angle_alpha   90.00
_cell.angle_beta   90.00
_cell.angle_gamma   90.00
#
_symmetry.space_group_name_H-M   'P 1'
#
loop_
_entity.id
_entity.type
_entity.pdbx_description
1 polymer ?
#
loop_
_entity_poly.entity_id
_entity_poly.type
_entity_poly.pdbx_seq_one_letter_code
_entity_poly.pdbx_strand_id
1 'polypeptide(L)'
;YGDLPKDKKDRILVEYVSANPTGPLHIGHARGAAYGSALVNLLRAAGYDVLSEYYVNDAGNQIDHLAESINARYLQLNGIDAEIPDDGYHGQDIVETARHILERDGKKYLDMDEKERLSIFKELGLKEKLAALKKDLHDFNVDFDNWFSEKSLYPEQVNAALKVLKDE
;
A
#
# COMPACT_ATOMS: atom_id res chain seq x y z
N TYR A 1 19.86 18.36 -21.92
CA TYR A 1 20.59 19.54 -21.46
C TYR A 1 20.77 19.49 -19.96
N GLY A 2 22.03 19.60 -19.49
CA GLY A 2 22.35 19.60 -18.06
C GLY A 2 22.69 18.25 -17.44
N ASP A 3 22.52 17.14 -18.14
CA ASP A 3 22.90 15.84 -17.62
C ASP A 3 24.44 15.74 -17.48
N LEU A 4 24.87 15.30 -16.31
CA LEU A 4 26.27 15.03 -16.04
C LEU A 4 26.62 13.57 -16.36
N PRO A 5 27.92 13.27 -16.65
CA PRO A 5 28.35 11.88 -16.79
C PRO A 5 28.01 11.07 -15.55
N LYS A 6 27.58 9.81 -15.75
CA LYS A 6 27.30 8.87 -14.65
C LYS A 6 28.61 8.31 -14.07
N ASP A 7 29.41 9.17 -13.49
CA ASP A 7 30.70 8.85 -12.86
C ASP A 7 30.66 8.87 -11.33
N LYS A 8 29.53 9.30 -10.75
CA LYS A 8 29.28 9.24 -9.32
C LYS A 8 29.14 7.80 -8.87
N LYS A 9 29.90 7.41 -7.87
CA LYS A 9 29.88 6.06 -7.29
C LYS A 9 28.89 5.90 -6.15
N ASP A 10 28.38 7.02 -5.61
CA ASP A 10 27.45 6.98 -4.51
C ASP A 10 26.08 6.48 -4.99
N ARG A 11 25.60 5.46 -4.30
CA ARG A 11 24.25 4.92 -4.50
C ARG A 11 23.32 5.59 -3.50
N ILE A 12 22.19 6.12 -3.98
CA ILE A 12 21.24 6.86 -3.19
C ILE A 12 19.88 6.16 -3.27
N LEU A 13 19.32 5.82 -2.13
CA LEU A 13 17.93 5.40 -1.99
C LEU A 13 17.10 6.62 -1.61
N VAL A 14 16.05 6.91 -2.36
CA VAL A 14 15.07 7.95 -2.05
C VAL A 14 13.71 7.30 -1.86
N GLU A 15 13.25 7.22 -0.63
CA GLU A 15 11.90 6.80 -0.27
C GLU A 15 11.01 8.02 -0.15
N TYR A 16 9.83 7.98 -0.78
CA TYR A 16 8.86 9.07 -0.70
C TYR A 16 7.43 8.61 -0.99
N VAL A 17 6.44 9.42 -0.64
CA VAL A 17 5.00 9.13 -0.57
C VAL A 17 4.69 8.10 0.51
N SER A 18 4.98 6.84 0.28
CA SER A 18 4.81 5.71 1.20
C SER A 18 3.50 5.76 2.00
N ALA A 19 2.39 6.13 1.33
CA ALA A 19 1.07 6.21 1.93
C ALA A 19 0.53 4.81 2.23
N ASN A 20 -0.21 4.67 3.33
CA ASN A 20 -0.83 3.40 3.69
C ASN A 20 -1.86 2.97 2.62
N PRO A 21 -1.87 1.69 2.23
CA PRO A 21 -2.76 1.18 1.19
C PRO A 21 -4.17 0.90 1.73
N THR A 22 -4.75 1.86 2.45
CA THR A 22 -6.06 1.74 3.09
C THR A 22 -7.10 2.71 2.52
N GLY A 23 -6.69 3.60 1.61
CA GLY A 23 -7.57 4.58 0.98
C GLY A 23 -6.90 5.33 -0.18
N PRO A 24 -7.63 6.26 -0.82
CA PRO A 24 -7.12 7.05 -1.94
C PRO A 24 -6.05 8.05 -1.50
N LEU A 25 -5.20 8.45 -2.46
CA LEU A 25 -4.25 9.54 -2.25
C LEU A 25 -4.98 10.89 -2.10
N HIS A 26 -4.37 11.80 -1.37
CA HIS A 26 -4.84 13.17 -1.21
C HIS A 26 -3.73 14.19 -1.52
N ILE A 27 -4.09 15.48 -1.52
CA ILE A 27 -3.17 16.56 -1.92
C ILE A 27 -1.84 16.59 -1.14
N GLY A 28 -1.86 16.14 0.12
CA GLY A 28 -0.63 16.00 0.92
C GLY A 28 0.33 14.97 0.34
N HIS A 29 -0.19 13.83 -0.14
CA HIS A 29 0.59 12.81 -0.84
C HIS A 29 1.10 13.31 -2.20
N ALA A 30 0.27 14.03 -2.96
CA ALA A 30 0.67 14.62 -4.24
C ALA A 30 1.85 15.61 -4.08
N ARG A 31 1.87 16.40 -3.01
CA ARG A 31 3.01 17.27 -2.68
C ARG A 31 4.29 16.47 -2.45
N GLY A 32 4.22 15.40 -1.65
CA GLY A 32 5.34 14.49 -1.41
C GLY A 32 5.82 13.81 -2.69
N ALA A 33 4.88 13.38 -3.54
CA ALA A 33 5.16 12.76 -4.83
C ALA A 33 5.91 13.73 -5.79
N ALA A 34 5.41 14.96 -5.94
CA ALA A 34 6.05 15.97 -6.78
C ALA A 34 7.47 16.32 -6.30
N TYR A 35 7.63 16.53 -4.99
CA TYR A 35 8.93 16.85 -4.41
C TYR A 35 9.92 15.70 -4.54
N GLY A 36 9.53 14.48 -4.17
CA GLY A 36 10.41 13.31 -4.22
C GLY A 36 10.81 12.95 -5.65
N SER A 37 9.87 12.98 -6.60
CA SER A 37 10.15 12.75 -8.01
C SER A 37 11.11 13.80 -8.59
N ALA A 38 10.92 15.08 -8.27
CA ALA A 38 11.84 16.15 -8.68
C ALA A 38 13.24 15.93 -8.12
N LEU A 39 13.37 15.57 -6.85
CA LEU A 39 14.66 15.26 -6.20
C LEU A 39 15.36 14.08 -6.90
N VAL A 40 14.64 12.97 -7.12
CA VAL A 40 15.19 11.80 -7.83
C VAL A 40 15.71 12.19 -9.22
N ASN A 41 14.92 12.96 -9.98
CA ASN A 41 15.30 13.39 -11.32
C ASN A 41 16.53 14.30 -11.30
N LEU A 42 16.63 15.22 -10.36
CA LEU A 42 17.78 16.10 -10.19
C LEU A 42 19.05 15.32 -9.84
N LEU A 43 18.95 14.38 -8.91
CA LEU A 43 20.09 13.53 -8.52
C LEU A 43 20.55 12.64 -9.68
N ARG A 44 19.63 12.07 -10.45
CA ARG A 44 19.95 11.28 -11.65
C ARG A 44 20.64 12.15 -12.72
N ALA A 45 20.12 13.35 -12.97
CA ALA A 45 20.74 14.32 -13.89
C ALA A 45 22.14 14.76 -13.41
N ALA A 46 22.35 14.83 -12.09
CA ALA A 46 23.65 15.11 -11.48
C ALA A 46 24.64 13.91 -11.49
N GLY A 47 24.26 12.77 -12.09
CA GLY A 47 25.13 11.61 -12.30
C GLY A 47 25.18 10.60 -11.15
N TYR A 48 24.29 10.69 -10.16
CA TYR A 48 24.18 9.70 -9.09
C TYR A 48 23.42 8.45 -9.54
N ASP A 49 23.75 7.31 -8.91
CA ASP A 49 22.96 6.06 -9.03
C ASP A 49 21.81 6.10 -8.02
N VAL A 50 20.59 6.36 -8.49
CA VAL A 50 19.44 6.62 -7.63
C VAL A 50 18.37 5.57 -7.82
N LEU A 51 18.00 4.92 -6.72
CA LEU A 51 16.83 4.05 -6.59
C LEU A 51 15.69 4.83 -5.91
N SER A 52 14.55 4.93 -6.57
CA SER A 52 13.32 5.46 -5.98
C SER A 52 12.49 4.33 -5.38
N GLU A 53 12.04 4.50 -4.14
CA GLU A 53 11.32 3.47 -3.40
C GLU A 53 10.01 3.98 -2.82
N TYR A 54 8.98 3.17 -2.93
CA TYR A 54 7.74 3.29 -2.20
C TYR A 54 7.68 2.19 -1.15
N TYR A 55 7.62 2.55 0.14
CA TYR A 55 7.45 1.61 1.24
C TYR A 55 5.97 1.29 1.40
N VAL A 56 5.62 0.03 1.21
CA VAL A 56 4.25 -0.49 1.33
C VAL A 56 4.04 -1.04 2.75
N ASN A 57 3.27 -0.33 3.55
CA ASN A 57 2.84 -0.79 4.87
C ASN A 57 1.69 -1.81 4.71
N ASP A 58 2.03 -3.04 4.33
CA ASP A 58 1.11 -4.16 4.09
C ASP A 58 1.07 -5.18 5.23
N ALA A 59 1.62 -4.80 6.38
CA ALA A 59 1.58 -5.56 7.63
C ALA A 59 0.88 -4.75 8.73
N GLY A 60 0.44 -5.45 9.79
CA GLY A 60 -0.14 -4.81 10.97
C GLY A 60 -1.64 -4.55 10.92
N ASN A 61 -2.15 -3.94 11.98
CA ASN A 61 -3.59 -3.83 12.28
C ASN A 61 -4.39 -3.01 11.24
N GLN A 62 -3.76 -2.04 10.55
CA GLN A 62 -4.47 -1.22 9.57
C GLN A 62 -5.04 -2.05 8.41
N ILE A 63 -4.32 -3.08 7.99
CA ILE A 63 -4.78 -3.96 6.93
C ILE A 63 -5.85 -4.94 7.45
N ASP A 64 -5.81 -5.28 8.73
CA ASP A 64 -6.89 -6.06 9.36
C ASP A 64 -8.18 -5.24 9.43
N HIS A 65 -8.12 -3.97 9.88
CA HIS A 65 -9.26 -3.06 9.87
C HIS A 65 -9.81 -2.80 8.45
N LEU A 66 -8.95 -2.77 7.43
CA LEU A 66 -9.39 -2.70 6.04
C LEU A 66 -10.22 -3.92 5.67
N ALA A 67 -9.75 -5.13 6.02
CA ALA A 67 -10.45 -6.38 5.72
C ALA A 67 -11.81 -6.46 6.45
N GLU A 68 -11.86 -6.08 7.72
CA GLU A 68 -13.07 -6.03 8.54
C GLU A 68 -14.10 -5.04 7.96
N SER A 69 -13.63 -3.86 7.53
CA SER A 69 -14.49 -2.85 6.91
C SER A 69 -15.07 -3.33 5.57
N ILE A 70 -14.27 -3.96 4.73
CA ILE A 70 -14.73 -4.57 3.48
C ILE A 70 -15.74 -5.69 3.76
N ASN A 71 -15.47 -6.52 4.77
CA ASN A 71 -16.36 -7.60 5.18
C ASN A 71 -17.74 -7.05 5.62
N ALA A 72 -17.77 -6.05 6.49
CA ALA A 72 -19.02 -5.44 6.92
C ALA A 72 -19.80 -4.88 5.73
N ARG A 73 -19.14 -4.18 4.80
CA ARG A 73 -19.80 -3.66 3.58
C ARG A 73 -20.30 -4.77 2.65
N TYR A 74 -19.53 -5.84 2.48
CA TYR A 74 -19.93 -7.00 1.69
C TYR A 74 -21.20 -7.68 2.27
N LEU A 75 -21.24 -7.86 3.59
CA LEU A 75 -22.43 -8.40 4.29
C LEU A 75 -23.63 -7.49 4.11
N GLN A 76 -23.48 -6.17 4.33
CA GLN A 76 -24.56 -5.18 4.13
C GLN A 76 -25.10 -5.18 2.69
N LEU A 77 -24.24 -5.29 1.68
CA LEU A 77 -24.64 -5.39 0.27
C LEU A 77 -25.46 -6.66 -0.02
N ASN A 78 -25.32 -7.69 0.81
CA ASN A 78 -26.11 -8.93 0.74
C ASN A 78 -27.34 -8.93 1.65
N GLY A 79 -27.68 -7.82 2.29
CA GLY A 79 -28.84 -7.68 3.17
C GLY A 79 -28.65 -8.28 4.57
N ILE A 80 -27.40 -8.54 4.96
CA ILE A 80 -27.03 -9.02 6.29
C ILE A 80 -26.62 -7.81 7.13
N ASP A 81 -27.18 -7.71 8.33
CA ASP A 81 -26.82 -6.64 9.27
C ASP A 81 -25.40 -6.86 9.79
N ALA A 82 -24.55 -5.86 9.61
CA ALA A 82 -23.14 -5.88 10.04
C ALA A 82 -22.67 -4.45 10.31
N GLU A 83 -21.94 -4.28 11.39
CA GLU A 83 -21.36 -2.99 11.77
C GLU A 83 -19.89 -2.93 11.35
N ILE A 84 -19.46 -1.74 10.93
CA ILE A 84 -18.04 -1.48 10.71
C ILE A 84 -17.41 -1.24 12.08
N PRO A 85 -16.26 -1.85 12.40
CA PRO A 85 -15.54 -1.57 13.64
C PRO A 85 -15.28 -0.07 13.83
N ASP A 86 -15.23 0.39 15.09
CA ASP A 86 -14.98 1.80 15.41
C ASP A 86 -13.66 2.33 14.77
N ASP A 87 -12.63 1.47 14.70
CA ASP A 87 -11.35 1.76 14.06
C ASP A 87 -11.34 1.45 12.54
N GLY A 88 -12.51 1.14 11.98
CA GLY A 88 -12.67 0.75 10.59
C GLY A 88 -12.73 1.94 9.62
N TYR A 89 -12.72 1.61 8.34
CA TYR A 89 -12.78 2.58 7.24
C TYR A 89 -14.21 2.72 6.71
N HIS A 90 -14.74 3.95 6.75
CA HIS A 90 -16.13 4.26 6.38
C HIS A 90 -16.27 4.86 4.97
N GLY A 91 -15.17 5.06 4.26
CA GLY A 91 -15.14 5.71 2.96
C GLY A 91 -15.96 5.00 1.87
N GLN A 92 -16.39 5.76 0.86
CA GLN A 92 -17.12 5.23 -0.28
C GLN A 92 -16.29 4.21 -1.06
N ASP A 93 -14.99 4.36 -1.07
CA ASP A 93 -14.02 3.46 -1.69
C ASP A 93 -14.04 2.04 -1.10
N ILE A 94 -14.43 1.89 0.19
CA ILE A 94 -14.61 0.57 0.83
C ILE A 94 -15.90 -0.09 0.33
N VAL A 95 -16.95 0.69 0.14
CA VAL A 95 -18.21 0.19 -0.45
C VAL A 95 -17.96 -0.29 -1.88
N GLU A 96 -17.17 0.46 -2.65
CA GLU A 96 -16.83 0.10 -4.02
C GLU A 96 -16.00 -1.19 -4.07
N THR A 97 -14.98 -1.33 -3.22
CA THR A 97 -14.20 -2.57 -3.11
C THR A 97 -15.10 -3.76 -2.76
N ALA A 98 -16.00 -3.63 -1.79
CA ALA A 98 -16.95 -4.69 -1.44
C ALA A 98 -17.89 -5.03 -2.60
N ARG A 99 -18.33 -4.02 -3.37
CA ARG A 99 -19.16 -4.21 -4.57
C ARG A 99 -18.39 -4.94 -5.67
N HIS A 100 -17.15 -4.59 -5.95
CA HIS A 100 -16.30 -5.28 -6.93
C HIS A 100 -16.12 -6.76 -6.57
N ILE A 101 -15.93 -7.06 -5.29
CA ILE A 101 -15.86 -8.45 -4.81
C ILE A 101 -17.19 -9.17 -5.06
N LEU A 102 -18.32 -8.53 -4.73
CA LEU A 102 -19.65 -9.12 -4.94
C LEU A 102 -19.94 -9.33 -6.44
N GLU A 103 -19.62 -8.39 -7.30
CA GLU A 103 -19.84 -8.48 -8.75
C GLU A 103 -18.96 -9.58 -9.38
N ARG A 104 -17.71 -9.74 -8.94
CA ARG A 104 -16.78 -10.73 -9.46
C ARG A 104 -17.08 -12.15 -8.97
N ASP A 105 -17.34 -12.31 -7.68
CA ASP A 105 -17.38 -13.61 -7.00
C ASP A 105 -18.78 -13.98 -6.48
N GLY A 106 -19.77 -13.07 -6.58
CA GLY A 106 -21.13 -13.30 -6.10
C GLY A 106 -21.18 -13.50 -4.58
N LYS A 107 -22.05 -14.40 -4.13
CA LYS A 107 -22.29 -14.71 -2.72
C LYS A 107 -21.35 -15.80 -2.16
N LYS A 108 -20.30 -16.13 -2.88
CA LYS A 108 -19.38 -17.23 -2.57
C LYS A 108 -18.84 -17.22 -1.13
N TYR A 109 -18.69 -16.03 -0.55
CA TYR A 109 -18.04 -15.87 0.76
C TYR A 109 -19.02 -15.83 1.94
N LEU A 110 -20.35 -15.88 1.71
CA LEU A 110 -21.33 -15.77 2.80
C LEU A 110 -21.34 -17.00 3.72
N ASP A 111 -21.18 -18.19 3.15
CA ASP A 111 -21.20 -19.46 3.88
C ASP A 111 -19.82 -19.87 4.42
N MET A 112 -18.81 -19.02 4.23
CA MET A 112 -17.43 -19.25 4.64
C MET A 112 -17.22 -18.84 6.10
N ASP A 113 -16.29 -19.51 6.77
CA ASP A 113 -15.83 -19.08 8.10
C ASP A 113 -15.31 -17.63 8.06
N GLU A 114 -15.64 -16.86 9.09
CA GLU A 114 -15.31 -15.44 9.13
C GLU A 114 -13.81 -15.17 9.03
N LYS A 115 -12.98 -15.95 9.71
CA LYS A 115 -11.51 -15.75 9.68
C LYS A 115 -10.95 -16.03 8.29
N GLU A 116 -11.47 -17.07 7.63
CA GLU A 116 -11.09 -17.38 6.26
C GLU A 116 -11.52 -16.28 5.31
N ARG A 117 -12.76 -15.79 5.44
CA ARG A 117 -13.29 -14.68 4.65
C ARG A 117 -12.49 -13.40 4.85
N LEU A 118 -12.17 -13.04 6.09
CA LEU A 118 -11.33 -11.88 6.40
C LEU A 118 -9.93 -11.98 5.79
N SER A 119 -9.31 -13.17 5.83
CA SER A 119 -8.01 -13.40 5.18
C SER A 119 -8.06 -13.15 3.68
N ILE A 120 -9.12 -13.60 3.01
CA ILE A 120 -9.33 -13.38 1.58
C ILE A 120 -9.59 -11.90 1.29
N PHE A 121 -10.44 -11.24 2.07
CA PHE A 121 -10.76 -9.82 1.86
C PHE A 121 -9.57 -8.91 2.16
N LYS A 122 -8.70 -9.29 3.09
CA LYS A 122 -7.41 -8.65 3.32
C LYS A 122 -6.57 -8.62 2.05
N GLU A 123 -6.40 -9.76 1.40
CA GLU A 123 -5.60 -9.87 0.17
C GLU A 123 -6.25 -9.12 -1.00
N LEU A 124 -7.55 -9.29 -1.19
CA LEU A 124 -8.28 -8.64 -2.27
C LEU A 124 -8.31 -7.12 -2.12
N GLY A 125 -8.60 -6.64 -0.91
CA GLY A 125 -8.63 -5.22 -0.60
C GLY A 125 -7.25 -4.57 -0.78
N LEU A 126 -6.23 -5.17 -0.21
CA LEU A 126 -4.86 -4.68 -0.34
C LEU A 126 -4.42 -4.62 -1.81
N LYS A 127 -4.69 -5.67 -2.58
CA LYS A 127 -4.35 -5.72 -4.01
C LYS A 127 -5.04 -4.60 -4.80
N GLU A 128 -6.34 -4.38 -4.55
CA GLU A 128 -7.11 -3.33 -5.23
C GLU A 128 -6.60 -1.94 -4.85
N LYS A 129 -6.39 -1.67 -3.55
CA LYS A 129 -5.87 -0.37 -3.10
C LYS A 129 -4.48 -0.07 -3.64
N LEU A 130 -3.57 -1.04 -3.63
CA LEU A 130 -2.24 -0.87 -4.22
C LEU A 130 -2.29 -0.62 -5.72
N ALA A 131 -3.18 -1.30 -6.45
CA ALA A 131 -3.35 -1.06 -7.88
C ALA A 131 -3.85 0.36 -8.16
N ALA A 132 -4.79 0.87 -7.34
CA ALA A 132 -5.28 2.24 -7.44
C ALA A 132 -4.17 3.26 -7.14
N LEU A 133 -3.41 3.08 -6.05
CA LEU A 133 -2.27 3.94 -5.71
C LEU A 133 -1.22 4.01 -6.83
N LYS A 134 -0.86 2.86 -7.39
CA LYS A 134 0.09 2.78 -8.51
C LYS A 134 -0.42 3.53 -9.72
N LYS A 135 -1.71 3.35 -10.04
CA LYS A 135 -2.33 4.03 -11.17
C LYS A 135 -2.35 5.54 -10.97
N ASP A 136 -2.78 6.02 -9.80
CA ASP A 136 -2.86 7.46 -9.50
C ASP A 136 -1.49 8.14 -9.57
N LEU A 137 -0.45 7.49 -9.04
CA LEU A 137 0.93 7.98 -9.10
C LEU A 137 1.45 7.99 -10.53
N HIS A 138 1.20 6.93 -11.29
CA HIS A 138 1.57 6.86 -12.71
C HIS A 138 0.89 7.98 -13.54
N ASP A 139 -0.42 8.18 -13.34
CA ASP A 139 -1.18 9.25 -14.00
C ASP A 139 -0.65 10.64 -13.62
N PHE A 140 -0.04 10.75 -12.43
CA PHE A 140 0.65 11.96 -11.96
C PHE A 140 2.12 12.06 -12.44
N ASN A 141 2.57 11.16 -13.32
CA ASN A 141 3.95 11.02 -13.81
C ASN A 141 4.97 10.75 -12.68
N VAL A 142 4.59 9.97 -11.69
CA VAL A 142 5.46 9.52 -10.61
C VAL A 142 5.48 8.00 -10.56
N ASP A 143 6.60 7.42 -10.99
CA ASP A 143 6.86 5.98 -10.95
C ASP A 143 8.02 5.69 -10.00
N PHE A 144 8.00 4.48 -9.43
CA PHE A 144 9.02 4.00 -8.51
C PHE A 144 9.77 2.80 -9.10
N ASP A 145 11.07 2.75 -8.87
CA ASP A 145 11.90 1.59 -9.26
C ASP A 145 11.59 0.38 -8.38
N ASN A 146 11.25 0.61 -7.11
CA ASN A 146 10.95 -0.43 -6.13
C ASN A 146 9.69 -0.13 -5.32
N TRP A 147 8.86 -1.16 -5.13
CA TRP A 147 7.73 -1.18 -4.21
C TRP A 147 8.05 -2.17 -3.11
N PHE A 148 8.58 -1.67 -2.00
CA PHE A 148 9.07 -2.50 -0.91
C PHE A 148 7.94 -2.88 0.05
N SER A 149 7.68 -4.19 0.21
CA SER A 149 6.65 -4.71 1.11
C SER A 149 7.20 -4.89 2.52
N GLU A 150 6.59 -4.25 3.51
CA GLU A 150 6.93 -4.45 4.93
C GLU A 150 6.76 -5.92 5.35
N LYS A 151 5.72 -6.59 4.85
CA LYS A 151 5.47 -8.00 5.13
C LYS A 151 6.65 -8.90 4.79
N SER A 152 7.50 -8.52 3.82
CA SER A 152 8.70 -9.25 3.44
C SER A 152 9.78 -9.29 4.53
N LEU A 153 9.69 -8.43 5.54
CA LEU A 153 10.62 -8.38 6.68
C LEU A 153 10.27 -9.41 7.77
N TYR A 154 9.04 -9.91 7.77
CA TYR A 154 8.54 -10.79 8.83
C TYR A 154 8.60 -12.27 8.45
N PRO A 155 8.92 -13.15 9.44
CA PRO A 155 9.45 -12.82 10.76
C PRO A 155 10.99 -12.72 10.81
N GLU A 156 11.72 -13.19 9.77
CA GLU A 156 13.14 -13.48 9.83
C GLU A 156 14.01 -12.24 10.05
N GLN A 157 13.82 -11.20 9.25
CA GLN A 157 14.66 -10.00 9.32
C GLN A 157 14.41 -9.20 10.59
N VAL A 158 13.14 -9.12 11.03
CA VAL A 158 12.77 -8.46 12.29
C VAL A 158 13.41 -9.20 13.48
N ASN A 159 13.32 -10.52 13.52
CA ASN A 159 13.91 -11.31 14.59
C ASN A 159 15.45 -11.23 14.60
N ALA A 160 16.09 -11.18 13.43
CA ALA A 160 17.52 -10.99 13.31
C ALA A 160 17.97 -9.63 13.86
N ALA A 161 17.26 -8.55 13.51
CA ALA A 161 17.53 -7.22 14.03
C ALA A 161 17.35 -7.14 15.55
N LEU A 162 16.25 -7.71 16.07
CA LEU A 162 15.99 -7.77 17.51
C LEU A 162 17.08 -8.54 18.28
N LYS A 163 17.63 -9.59 17.67
CA LYS A 163 18.74 -10.35 18.29
C LYS A 163 19.98 -9.48 18.40
N VAL A 164 20.38 -8.79 17.33
CA VAL A 164 21.55 -7.90 17.36
C VAL A 164 21.40 -6.83 18.45
N LEU A 165 20.24 -6.18 18.54
CA LEU A 165 19.97 -5.13 19.53
C LEU A 165 19.93 -5.64 20.98
N LYS A 166 19.72 -6.95 21.21
CA LYS A 166 19.73 -7.53 22.55
C LYS A 166 21.12 -8.02 22.98
N ASP A 167 21.99 -8.31 22.02
CA ASP A 167 23.35 -8.79 22.24
C ASP A 167 24.36 -7.64 22.43
N GLU A 168 23.95 -6.37 22.17
CA GLU A 168 24.67 -5.12 22.48
C GLU A 168 24.27 -4.57 23.87
#